data_a2e9549ecc74901dd5223250efe7b9bc
#
_entry.id   a2e9549ecc74901dd5223250efe7b9bc
#
_cell.length_a   1.000
_cell.length_b   1.000
_cell.length_c   1.000
_cell.angle_alpha   90.00
_cell.angle_beta   90.00
_cell.angle_gamma   90.00
#
_symmetry.space_group_name_H-M   'P 1'
#
loop_
_entity.id
_entity.type
_entity.pdbx_description
1 polymer ?
#
loop_
_entity_poly.entity_id
_entity_poly.type
_entity_poly.pdbx_seq_one_letter_code
_entity_poly.pdbx_strand_id
1 'polypeptide(L)'
;MSGDDNSLTNVGESEYRGIKIHAIPSLHEECMAQIEALRLPRNARVLDLGAGEGAFSQRLVDAGFDVNAVELDPGRFRLDVPVQNLNLNLDFYDKWNAKFDLVVAIEILEHLNDPRHFIGNCLQALTANGHLLVTSPNTESWLSRIRFLRDGHFLWFDESDYHGYGHVTPIFSWQVRQICRELDAELVRVTATKNSLLRKRLGENLVGKLKNKSFYLSALYPLMKGQKDGEINIYLIKKSSV
;
A
#
# COMPACT_ATOMS: atom_id res chain seq x y z
N MET A 1 2.58 31.85 -31.37
CA MET A 1 1.29 31.37 -30.87
C MET A 1 1.52 29.96 -30.37
N SER A 2 1.75 29.87 -29.08
CA SER A 2 2.04 28.67 -28.33
C SER A 2 0.72 28.03 -27.95
N GLY A 3 0.46 26.83 -28.43
CA GLY A 3 -0.64 25.99 -27.96
C GLY A 3 -0.08 24.93 -27.02
N ASP A 4 -0.13 25.20 -25.73
CA ASP A 4 0.11 24.20 -24.69
C ASP A 4 -1.09 23.24 -24.66
N ASP A 5 -0.94 22.12 -25.32
CA ASP A 5 -1.88 20.99 -25.18
C ASP A 5 -1.38 20.10 -24.02
N ASN A 6 -1.76 20.49 -22.81
CA ASN A 6 -1.40 19.82 -21.55
C ASN A 6 -2.64 19.12 -20.94
N SER A 7 -3.32 18.26 -21.72
CA SER A 7 -4.57 17.59 -21.31
C SER A 7 -4.48 16.06 -21.24
N LEU A 8 -3.41 15.49 -20.67
CA LEU A 8 -3.34 14.04 -20.37
C LEU A 8 -2.63 13.76 -19.02
N THR A 9 -3.04 14.44 -17.98
CA THR A 9 -2.69 14.02 -16.61
C THR A 9 -3.96 13.56 -15.91
N ASN A 10 -4.20 12.26 -15.85
CA ASN A 10 -4.93 11.67 -14.74
C ASN A 10 -4.04 11.87 -13.50
N VAL A 11 -3.99 13.09 -13.01
CA VAL A 11 -3.41 13.45 -11.72
C VAL A 11 -4.43 12.94 -10.71
N GLY A 12 -4.14 11.85 -10.02
CA GLY A 12 -4.91 11.46 -8.83
C GLY A 12 -4.95 12.65 -7.87
N GLU A 13 -5.94 12.71 -7.01
CA GLU A 13 -6.09 13.78 -6.04
C GLU A 13 -4.81 13.91 -5.21
N SER A 14 -4.28 15.12 -5.09
CA SER A 14 -3.17 15.45 -4.19
C SER A 14 -3.64 15.76 -2.77
N GLU A 15 -4.96 15.97 -2.62
CA GLU A 15 -5.64 16.30 -1.37
C GLU A 15 -7.01 15.63 -1.34
N TYR A 16 -7.47 15.29 -0.14
CA TYR A 16 -8.84 14.87 0.09
C TYR A 16 -9.47 15.74 1.17
N ARG A 17 -10.55 16.47 0.83
CA ARG A 17 -11.17 17.48 1.71
C ARG A 17 -10.18 18.48 2.30
N GLY A 18 -9.19 18.91 1.52
CA GLY A 18 -8.15 19.84 1.95
C GLY A 18 -7.07 19.24 2.85
N ILE A 19 -7.04 17.89 2.99
CA ILE A 19 -6.00 17.16 3.71
C ILE A 19 -5.06 16.56 2.68
N LYS A 20 -3.78 16.85 2.82
CA LYS A 20 -2.75 16.38 1.88
C LYS A 20 -2.63 14.86 1.86
N ILE A 21 -2.56 14.29 0.66
CA ILE A 21 -2.30 12.87 0.43
C ILE A 21 -0.78 12.68 0.25
N HIS A 22 -0.20 11.84 1.12
CA HIS A 22 1.22 11.48 1.09
C HIS A 22 1.47 10.11 0.43
N ALA A 23 0.70 9.79 -0.61
CA ALA A 23 0.79 8.55 -1.35
C ALA A 23 0.82 8.81 -2.85
N ILE A 24 1.16 7.81 -3.66
CA ILE A 24 1.08 7.95 -5.12
C ILE A 24 -0.37 8.18 -5.56
N PRO A 25 -0.58 8.88 -6.70
CA PRO A 25 -1.92 9.13 -7.23
C PRO A 25 -2.76 7.86 -7.37
N SER A 26 -4.02 7.94 -7.00
CA SER A 26 -5.04 6.87 -7.07
C SER A 26 -4.85 5.71 -6.08
N LEU A 27 -3.82 5.68 -5.24
CA LEU A 27 -3.62 4.60 -4.27
C LEU A 27 -4.76 4.55 -3.24
N HIS A 28 -5.16 5.71 -2.71
CA HIS A 28 -6.27 5.80 -1.74
C HIS A 28 -7.58 5.29 -2.33
N GLU A 29 -7.89 5.66 -3.58
CA GLU A 29 -9.11 5.23 -4.28
C GLU A 29 -9.10 3.72 -4.53
N GLU A 30 -7.94 3.16 -4.91
CA GLU A 30 -7.79 1.71 -5.13
C GLU A 30 -7.88 0.91 -3.82
N CYS A 31 -7.35 1.44 -2.72
CA CYS A 31 -7.51 0.86 -1.39
C CYS A 31 -8.97 0.91 -0.93
N MET A 32 -9.64 2.06 -1.08
CA MET A 32 -11.07 2.20 -0.73
C MET A 32 -11.95 1.23 -1.51
N ALA A 33 -11.71 1.06 -2.82
CA ALA A 33 -12.46 0.10 -3.63
C ALA A 33 -12.29 -1.36 -3.12
N GLN A 34 -11.14 -1.72 -2.57
CA GLN A 34 -10.95 -3.04 -1.95
C GLN A 34 -11.67 -3.17 -0.61
N ILE A 35 -11.69 -2.09 0.20
CA ILE A 35 -12.40 -2.04 1.49
C ILE A 35 -13.91 -2.13 1.25
N GLU A 36 -14.46 -1.39 0.30
CA GLU A 36 -15.87 -1.43 -0.07
C GLU A 36 -16.32 -2.83 -0.51
N ALA A 37 -15.45 -3.55 -1.23
CA ALA A 37 -15.70 -4.93 -1.66
C ALA A 37 -15.82 -5.93 -0.50
N LEU A 38 -15.31 -5.60 0.70
CA LEU A 38 -15.47 -6.41 1.91
C LEU A 38 -16.89 -6.34 2.47
N ARG A 39 -17.66 -5.31 2.10
CA ARG A 39 -19.04 -5.09 2.59
C ARG A 39 -19.15 -5.09 4.12
N LEU A 40 -18.17 -4.47 4.77
CA LEU A 40 -18.18 -4.31 6.22
C LEU A 40 -19.44 -3.50 6.66
N PRO A 41 -19.98 -3.77 7.85
CA PRO A 41 -21.11 -3.01 8.36
C PRO A 41 -20.74 -1.53 8.56
N ARG A 42 -21.72 -0.64 8.45
CA ARG A 42 -21.54 0.73 8.93
C ARG A 42 -21.18 0.69 10.42
N ASN A 43 -20.33 1.61 10.84
CA ASN A 43 -19.72 1.64 12.18
C ASN A 43 -18.78 0.45 12.48
N ALA A 44 -18.35 -0.33 11.47
CA ALA A 44 -17.24 -1.26 11.66
C ALA A 44 -16.03 -0.49 12.19
N ARG A 45 -15.33 -1.06 13.16
CA ARG A 45 -14.17 -0.42 13.79
C ARG A 45 -12.95 -0.59 12.91
N VAL A 46 -12.34 0.53 12.54
CA VAL A 46 -11.16 0.57 11.68
C VAL A 46 -9.99 1.24 12.39
N LEU A 47 -8.82 0.63 12.30
CA LEU A 47 -7.56 1.19 12.76
C LEU A 47 -6.70 1.59 11.55
N ASP A 48 -6.37 2.87 11.46
CA ASP A 48 -5.51 3.44 10.41
C ASP A 48 -4.10 3.68 11.00
N LEU A 49 -3.13 2.88 10.55
CA LEU A 49 -1.76 2.87 11.04
C LEU A 49 -0.86 3.69 10.10
N GLY A 50 -0.21 4.73 10.66
CA GLY A 50 0.59 5.69 9.91
C GLY A 50 -0.30 6.64 9.13
N ALA A 51 -1.29 7.22 9.79
CA ALA A 51 -2.36 7.99 9.16
C ALA A 51 -1.90 9.33 8.54
N GLY A 52 -0.66 9.78 8.80
CA GLY A 52 -0.12 11.04 8.31
C GLY A 52 -0.98 12.23 8.74
N GLU A 53 -1.40 13.07 7.80
CA GLU A 53 -2.31 14.18 8.08
C GLU A 53 -3.79 13.74 8.21
N GLY A 54 -4.12 12.47 7.92
CA GLY A 54 -5.46 11.90 8.07
C GLY A 54 -6.29 11.81 6.78
N ALA A 55 -5.70 12.00 5.61
CA ALA A 55 -6.46 11.98 4.35
C ALA A 55 -7.17 10.64 4.10
N PHE A 56 -6.54 9.50 4.44
CA PHE A 56 -7.18 8.20 4.31
C PHE A 56 -8.18 7.96 5.44
N SER A 57 -7.84 8.33 6.68
CA SER A 57 -8.76 8.31 7.82
C SER A 57 -10.07 9.07 7.51
N GLN A 58 -9.99 10.25 6.83
CA GLN A 58 -11.17 11.00 6.43
C GLN A 58 -12.04 10.23 5.43
N ARG A 59 -11.44 9.51 4.46
CA ARG A 59 -12.21 8.66 3.53
C ARG A 59 -12.94 7.53 4.25
N LEU A 60 -12.31 6.94 5.26
CA LEU A 60 -12.92 5.90 6.10
C LEU A 60 -14.09 6.45 6.93
N VAL A 61 -13.93 7.64 7.52
CA VAL A 61 -15.02 8.33 8.25
C VAL A 61 -16.18 8.61 7.30
N ASP A 62 -15.92 9.14 6.11
CA ASP A 62 -16.94 9.44 5.11
C ASP A 62 -17.68 8.19 4.62
N ALA A 63 -17.00 7.03 4.61
CA ALA A 63 -17.62 5.73 4.33
C ALA A 63 -18.47 5.20 5.49
N GLY A 64 -18.45 5.87 6.65
CA GLY A 64 -19.30 5.56 7.82
C GLY A 64 -18.66 4.57 8.81
N PHE A 65 -17.33 4.45 8.82
CA PHE A 65 -16.60 3.62 9.78
C PHE A 65 -16.28 4.35 11.09
N ASP A 66 -16.13 3.59 12.18
CA ASP A 66 -15.60 4.06 13.47
C ASP A 66 -14.07 3.97 13.41
N VAL A 67 -13.41 5.13 13.23
CA VAL A 67 -11.98 5.21 12.92
C VAL A 67 -11.17 5.57 14.14
N ASN A 68 -10.12 4.80 14.39
CA ASN A 68 -9.02 5.13 15.29
C ASN A 68 -7.74 5.23 14.44
N ALA A 69 -6.87 6.18 14.76
CA ALA A 69 -5.64 6.42 14.02
C ALA A 69 -4.39 6.23 14.88
N VAL A 70 -3.29 5.89 14.23
CA VAL A 70 -1.93 5.92 14.81
C VAL A 70 -1.07 6.77 13.90
N GLU A 71 -0.33 7.70 14.49
CA GLU A 71 0.64 8.53 13.79
C GLU A 71 1.84 8.80 14.70
N LEU A 72 3.05 8.75 14.16
CA LEU A 72 4.27 9.01 14.94
C LEU A 72 4.38 10.48 15.37
N ASP A 73 3.83 11.40 14.57
CA ASP A 73 3.69 12.82 14.90
C ASP A 73 2.21 13.24 14.85
N PRO A 74 1.44 13.01 15.94
CA PRO A 74 0.01 13.35 15.97
C PRO A 74 -0.29 14.85 15.78
N GLY A 75 0.71 15.72 15.97
CA GLY A 75 0.56 17.17 15.75
C GLY A 75 0.26 17.54 14.28
N ARG A 76 0.52 16.64 13.34
CA ARG A 76 0.19 16.80 11.92
C ARG A 76 -1.22 16.31 11.56
N PHE A 77 -1.81 15.48 12.40
CA PHE A 77 -3.13 14.88 12.15
C PHE A 77 -4.24 15.91 12.27
N ARG A 78 -5.17 15.94 11.31
CA ARG A 78 -6.13 17.05 11.16
C ARG A 78 -7.60 16.69 11.45
N LEU A 79 -7.87 15.43 11.80
CA LEU A 79 -9.24 14.99 12.08
C LEU A 79 -9.53 14.98 13.58
N ASP A 80 -10.82 15.15 13.91
CA ASP A 80 -11.35 14.96 15.26
C ASP A 80 -11.78 13.49 15.46
N VAL A 81 -10.81 12.57 15.33
CA VAL A 81 -10.95 11.15 15.68
C VAL A 81 -9.80 10.76 16.61
N PRO A 82 -9.95 9.69 17.42
CA PRO A 82 -8.87 9.26 18.30
C PRO A 82 -7.59 8.94 17.53
N VAL A 83 -6.49 9.62 17.87
CA VAL A 83 -5.16 9.37 17.33
C VAL A 83 -4.18 9.08 18.46
N GLN A 84 -3.36 8.04 18.31
CA GLN A 84 -2.33 7.67 19.27
C GLN A 84 -0.93 7.84 18.67
N ASN A 85 0.02 8.31 19.50
CA ASN A 85 1.44 8.31 19.19
C ASN A 85 2.02 6.93 19.51
N LEU A 86 2.30 6.12 18.49
CA LEU A 86 2.91 4.80 18.66
C LEU A 86 4.00 4.56 17.62
N ASN A 87 5.10 3.93 18.06
CA ASN A 87 6.11 3.41 17.16
C ASN A 87 5.72 2.00 16.69
N LEU A 88 5.39 1.86 15.41
CA LEU A 88 4.93 0.61 14.81
C LEU A 88 6.02 -0.49 14.69
N ASN A 89 7.28 -0.19 15.01
CA ASN A 89 8.34 -1.20 15.19
C ASN A 89 8.26 -1.90 16.56
N LEU A 90 7.39 -1.45 17.47
CA LEU A 90 7.17 -2.04 18.79
C LEU A 90 5.79 -2.71 18.86
N ASP A 91 5.51 -3.41 19.98
CA ASP A 91 4.19 -3.99 20.22
C ASP A 91 3.14 -2.91 20.43
N PHE A 92 2.02 -3.04 19.71
CA PHE A 92 0.90 -2.08 19.79
C PHE A 92 -0.48 -2.74 19.88
N TYR A 93 -0.60 -4.04 19.64
CA TYR A 93 -1.88 -4.75 19.54
C TYR A 93 -2.74 -4.69 20.82
N ASP A 94 -2.15 -4.42 21.97
CA ASP A 94 -2.78 -4.34 23.28
C ASP A 94 -3.17 -2.92 23.73
N LYS A 95 -2.94 -1.92 22.88
CA LYS A 95 -3.21 -0.51 23.21
C LYS A 95 -4.70 -0.13 23.19
N TRP A 96 -5.56 -1.05 22.75
CA TRP A 96 -7.02 -0.83 22.68
C TRP A 96 -7.77 -1.92 23.44
N ASN A 97 -8.83 -1.50 24.16
CA ASN A 97 -9.68 -2.43 24.92
C ASN A 97 -10.58 -3.32 24.04
N ALA A 98 -10.75 -2.97 22.78
CA ALA A 98 -11.56 -3.72 21.83
C ALA A 98 -10.84 -3.86 20.47
N LYS A 99 -11.13 -4.96 19.79
CA LYS A 99 -10.54 -5.31 18.49
C LYS A 99 -11.18 -4.55 17.33
N PHE A 100 -10.54 -4.59 16.18
CA PHE A 100 -10.94 -3.93 14.95
C PHE A 100 -11.42 -4.93 13.91
N ASP A 101 -12.38 -4.52 13.08
CA ASP A 101 -12.87 -5.31 11.96
C ASP A 101 -11.95 -5.17 10.75
N LEU A 102 -11.27 -4.04 10.66
CA LEU A 102 -10.29 -3.73 9.64
C LEU A 102 -9.10 -2.97 10.25
N VAL A 103 -7.90 -3.36 9.87
CA VAL A 103 -6.67 -2.58 10.05
C VAL A 103 -6.19 -2.17 8.67
N VAL A 104 -5.81 -0.91 8.50
CA VAL A 104 -5.20 -0.40 7.28
C VAL A 104 -3.83 0.18 7.58
N ALA A 105 -2.87 0.00 6.65
CA ALA A 105 -1.53 0.56 6.73
C ALA A 105 -1.03 0.84 5.31
N ILE A 106 -1.17 2.10 4.88
CA ILE A 106 -0.86 2.51 3.51
C ILE A 106 0.51 3.17 3.49
N GLU A 107 1.44 2.62 2.67
CA GLU A 107 2.84 3.08 2.56
C GLU A 107 3.54 3.12 3.93
N ILE A 108 3.44 2.01 4.67
CA ILE A 108 4.05 1.86 6.00
C ILE A 108 5.03 0.70 6.06
N LEU A 109 4.76 -0.40 5.35
CA LEU A 109 5.49 -1.66 5.49
C LEU A 109 6.98 -1.51 5.15
N GLU A 110 7.32 -0.68 4.18
CA GLU A 110 8.68 -0.35 3.72
C GLU A 110 9.51 0.44 4.73
N HIS A 111 8.85 1.12 5.67
CA HIS A 111 9.50 1.92 6.73
C HIS A 111 9.83 1.10 7.98
N LEU A 112 9.38 -0.14 8.04
CA LEU A 112 9.51 -0.98 9.23
C LEU A 112 10.70 -1.93 9.15
N ASN A 113 11.37 -2.14 10.28
CA ASN A 113 12.52 -3.04 10.36
C ASN A 113 12.11 -4.51 10.28
N ASP A 114 10.93 -4.87 10.81
CA ASP A 114 10.40 -6.23 10.83
C ASP A 114 8.94 -6.28 10.36
N PRO A 115 8.69 -6.48 9.05
CA PRO A 115 7.34 -6.65 8.51
C PRO A 115 6.57 -7.83 9.12
N ARG A 116 7.25 -8.90 9.54
CA ARG A 116 6.62 -10.07 10.16
C ARG A 116 6.04 -9.72 11.54
N HIS A 117 6.84 -9.06 12.36
CA HIS A 117 6.40 -8.56 13.67
C HIS A 117 5.20 -7.61 13.52
N PHE A 118 5.29 -6.66 12.59
CA PHE A 118 4.22 -5.71 12.33
C PHE A 118 2.91 -6.38 11.91
N ILE A 119 2.95 -7.29 10.92
CA ILE A 119 1.76 -8.03 10.47
C ILE A 119 1.18 -8.85 11.64
N GLY A 120 2.04 -9.45 12.48
CA GLY A 120 1.62 -10.17 13.68
C GLY A 120 0.85 -9.28 14.67
N ASN A 121 1.32 -8.08 14.92
CA ASN A 121 0.63 -7.08 15.75
C ASN A 121 -0.72 -6.68 15.15
N CYS A 122 -0.77 -6.42 13.83
CA CYS A 122 -2.02 -6.11 13.13
C CYS A 122 -3.05 -7.24 13.29
N LEU A 123 -2.63 -8.50 13.05
CA LEU A 123 -3.51 -9.65 13.20
C LEU A 123 -4.01 -9.83 14.64
N GLN A 124 -3.19 -9.54 15.64
CA GLN A 124 -3.61 -9.57 17.04
C GLN A 124 -4.59 -8.44 17.38
N ALA A 125 -4.50 -7.27 16.75
CA ALA A 125 -5.44 -6.17 16.92
C ALA A 125 -6.82 -6.43 16.27
N LEU A 126 -6.92 -7.38 15.33
CA LEU A 126 -8.15 -7.71 14.59
C LEU A 126 -9.11 -8.62 15.39
N THR A 127 -10.42 -8.45 15.13
CA THR A 127 -11.46 -9.41 15.49
C THR A 127 -11.23 -10.77 14.78
N ALA A 128 -11.91 -11.83 15.22
CA ALA A 128 -12.02 -13.06 14.44
C ALA A 128 -12.64 -12.73 13.05
N ASN A 129 -12.05 -13.22 11.97
CA ASN A 129 -12.40 -12.86 10.58
C ASN A 129 -12.17 -11.39 10.18
N GLY A 130 -11.52 -10.57 11.00
CA GLY A 130 -11.10 -9.22 10.63
C GLY A 130 -10.08 -9.22 9.48
N HIS A 131 -9.94 -8.08 8.82
CA HIS A 131 -9.08 -7.93 7.64
C HIS A 131 -7.95 -6.93 7.91
N LEU A 132 -6.80 -7.19 7.31
CA LEU A 132 -5.68 -6.27 7.21
C LEU A 132 -5.49 -5.88 5.73
N LEU A 133 -5.53 -4.60 5.43
CA LEU A 133 -5.12 -4.05 4.15
C LEU A 133 -3.79 -3.30 4.35
N VAL A 134 -2.75 -3.75 3.68
CA VAL A 134 -1.43 -3.14 3.77
C VAL A 134 -0.85 -2.93 2.38
N THR A 135 -0.11 -1.85 2.18
CA THR A 135 0.57 -1.57 0.91
C THR A 135 2.08 -1.48 1.10
N SER A 136 2.79 -1.61 -0.02
CA SER A 136 4.25 -1.49 -0.08
C SER A 136 4.69 -1.32 -1.54
N PRO A 137 5.83 -0.65 -1.81
CA PRO A 137 6.41 -0.56 -3.15
C PRO A 137 6.53 -1.93 -3.83
N ASN A 138 6.16 -1.99 -5.10
CA ASN A 138 6.18 -3.22 -5.88
C ASN A 138 7.60 -3.53 -6.39
N THR A 139 8.39 -4.22 -5.59
CA THR A 139 9.74 -4.68 -5.95
C THR A 139 9.75 -5.66 -7.14
N GLU A 140 8.60 -6.29 -7.43
CA GLU A 140 8.45 -7.29 -8.48
C GLU A 140 7.98 -6.69 -9.83
N SER A 141 7.73 -5.38 -9.89
CA SER A 141 7.33 -4.68 -11.12
C SER A 141 8.44 -4.73 -12.18
N TRP A 142 8.05 -4.61 -13.45
CA TRP A 142 8.99 -4.54 -14.56
C TRP A 142 10.01 -3.40 -14.39
N LEU A 143 9.54 -2.24 -13.96
CA LEU A 143 10.40 -1.08 -13.77
C LEU A 143 11.40 -1.31 -12.65
N SER A 144 10.96 -1.90 -11.54
CA SER A 144 11.82 -2.24 -10.41
C SER A 144 12.92 -3.25 -10.79
N ARG A 145 12.53 -4.28 -11.56
CA ARG A 145 13.51 -5.30 -12.05
C ARG A 145 14.53 -4.73 -13.02
N ILE A 146 14.11 -3.88 -13.96
CA ILE A 146 15.01 -3.20 -14.89
C ILE A 146 15.97 -2.29 -14.12
N ARG A 147 15.45 -1.55 -13.12
CA ARG A 147 16.26 -0.68 -12.28
C ARG A 147 17.29 -1.48 -11.48
N PHE A 148 16.88 -2.60 -10.89
CA PHE A 148 17.80 -3.50 -10.18
C PHE A 148 18.91 -4.03 -11.08
N LEU A 149 18.59 -4.48 -12.29
CA LEU A 149 19.58 -4.96 -13.25
C LEU A 149 20.57 -3.89 -13.71
N ARG A 150 20.12 -2.62 -13.79
CA ARG A 150 20.96 -1.48 -14.24
C ARG A 150 21.77 -0.87 -13.11
N ASP A 151 21.14 -0.67 -11.94
CA ASP A 151 21.62 0.22 -10.87
C ASP A 151 21.91 -0.54 -9.56
N GLY A 152 21.49 -1.83 -9.45
CA GLY A 152 21.70 -2.67 -8.27
C GLY A 152 20.71 -2.44 -7.13
N HIS A 153 19.67 -1.63 -7.31
CA HIS A 153 18.62 -1.38 -6.31
C HIS A 153 17.22 -1.38 -6.92
N PHE A 154 16.21 -1.69 -6.12
CA PHE A 154 14.81 -1.67 -6.55
C PHE A 154 14.28 -0.23 -6.66
N LEU A 155 13.18 -0.07 -7.40
CA LEU A 155 12.43 1.19 -7.42
C LEU A 155 11.95 1.51 -6.00
N TRP A 156 12.12 2.75 -5.57
CA TRP A 156 11.83 3.27 -4.22
C TRP A 156 12.75 2.73 -3.11
N PHE A 157 13.93 2.14 -3.45
CA PHE A 157 14.89 1.61 -2.48
C PHE A 157 16.33 1.95 -2.88
N ASP A 158 16.61 3.20 -3.20
CA ASP A 158 17.96 3.70 -3.34
C ASP A 158 18.41 4.51 -2.11
N GLU A 159 19.64 5.01 -2.12
CA GLU A 159 20.19 5.80 -1.03
C GLU A 159 19.38 7.08 -0.75
N SER A 160 18.85 7.72 -1.81
CA SER A 160 18.01 8.91 -1.66
C SER A 160 16.63 8.57 -1.07
N ASP A 161 16.06 7.42 -1.41
CA ASP A 161 14.81 6.94 -0.82
C ASP A 161 14.99 6.57 0.66
N TYR A 162 16.14 5.97 1.00
CA TYR A 162 16.49 5.65 2.39
C TYR A 162 16.56 6.91 3.26
N HIS A 163 17.30 7.93 2.83
CA HIS A 163 17.48 9.17 3.60
C HIS A 163 16.29 10.12 3.51
N GLY A 164 15.60 10.17 2.38
CA GLY A 164 14.50 11.11 2.13
C GLY A 164 13.15 10.63 2.65
N TYR A 165 12.85 9.35 2.46
CA TYR A 165 11.56 8.75 2.81
C TYR A 165 11.66 7.74 3.94
N GLY A 166 12.83 7.20 4.26
CA GLY A 166 13.00 6.16 5.27
C GLY A 166 12.60 4.77 4.78
N HIS A 167 12.77 4.47 3.49
CA HIS A 167 12.49 3.16 2.94
C HIS A 167 13.64 2.21 3.26
N VAL A 168 13.46 1.39 4.29
CA VAL A 168 14.50 0.50 4.82
C VAL A 168 14.31 -0.96 4.40
N THR A 169 13.08 -1.39 4.11
CA THR A 169 12.75 -2.82 3.93
C THR A 169 12.03 -3.09 2.61
N PRO A 170 12.75 -3.53 1.55
CA PRO A 170 12.10 -4.06 0.36
C PRO A 170 11.42 -5.39 0.68
N ILE A 171 10.13 -5.52 0.35
CA ILE A 171 9.37 -6.75 0.57
C ILE A 171 8.82 -7.29 -0.75
N PHE A 172 8.75 -8.62 -0.85
CA PHE A 172 8.20 -9.35 -2.00
C PHE A 172 6.87 -10.00 -1.65
N SER A 173 5.99 -10.17 -2.61
CA SER A 173 4.68 -10.79 -2.39
C SER A 173 4.78 -12.24 -1.88
N TRP A 174 5.84 -12.97 -2.23
CA TRP A 174 6.06 -14.32 -1.69
C TRP A 174 6.43 -14.28 -0.20
N GLN A 175 7.15 -13.24 0.28
CA GLN A 175 7.47 -13.08 1.72
C GLN A 175 6.20 -12.79 2.52
N VAL A 176 5.33 -11.87 2.03
CA VAL A 176 4.03 -11.60 2.67
C VAL A 176 3.20 -12.90 2.75
N ARG A 177 3.18 -13.70 1.68
CA ARG A 177 2.49 -15.00 1.67
C ARG A 177 3.07 -15.96 2.71
N GLN A 178 4.38 -15.99 2.87
CA GLN A 178 5.03 -16.85 3.85
C GLN A 178 4.74 -16.38 5.29
N ILE A 179 4.80 -15.08 5.54
CA ILE A 179 4.44 -14.47 6.82
C ILE A 179 2.99 -14.82 7.19
N CYS A 180 2.04 -14.69 6.24
CA CYS A 180 0.65 -15.09 6.49
C CYS A 180 0.53 -16.55 6.91
N ARG A 181 1.23 -17.47 6.22
CA ARG A 181 1.21 -18.92 6.57
C ARG A 181 1.76 -19.18 7.98
N GLU A 182 2.85 -18.51 8.36
CA GLU A 182 3.48 -18.66 9.68
C GLU A 182 2.64 -18.07 10.82
N LEU A 183 1.77 -17.11 10.51
CA LEU A 183 0.89 -16.43 11.45
C LEU A 183 -0.56 -16.94 11.38
N ASP A 184 -0.81 -18.09 10.72
CA ASP A 184 -2.15 -18.67 10.54
C ASP A 184 -3.16 -17.66 9.98
N ALA A 185 -2.76 -16.88 8.95
CA ALA A 185 -3.59 -15.93 8.27
C ALA A 185 -3.70 -16.26 6.77
N GLU A 186 -4.78 -15.82 6.14
CA GLU A 186 -5.02 -16.00 4.71
C GLU A 186 -4.62 -14.75 3.93
N LEU A 187 -3.70 -14.85 2.99
CA LEU A 187 -3.47 -13.83 1.97
C LEU A 187 -4.58 -13.93 0.90
N VAL A 188 -5.67 -13.20 1.10
CA VAL A 188 -6.87 -13.24 0.24
C VAL A 188 -6.57 -12.74 -1.15
N ARG A 189 -5.82 -11.64 -1.26
CA ARG A 189 -5.56 -10.98 -2.54
C ARG A 189 -4.26 -10.21 -2.51
N VAL A 190 -3.59 -10.19 -3.67
CA VAL A 190 -2.50 -9.26 -3.99
C VAL A 190 -2.87 -8.57 -5.31
N THR A 191 -2.95 -7.25 -5.29
CA THR A 191 -3.14 -6.44 -6.49
C THR A 191 -2.04 -5.38 -6.55
N ALA A 192 -1.66 -4.98 -7.75
CA ALA A 192 -0.80 -3.82 -7.94
C ALA A 192 -1.63 -2.64 -8.46
N THR A 193 -1.21 -1.42 -8.13
CA THR A 193 -1.86 -0.20 -8.60
C THR A 193 -1.95 -0.17 -10.13
N LYS A 194 -3.02 0.41 -10.66
CA LYS A 194 -3.25 0.51 -12.11
C LYS A 194 -2.32 1.50 -12.79
N ASN A 195 -1.85 2.51 -12.04
CA ASN A 195 -0.90 3.49 -12.55
C ASN A 195 0.50 2.88 -12.61
N SER A 196 1.13 2.97 -13.78
CA SER A 196 2.49 2.50 -13.99
C SER A 196 3.32 3.64 -14.58
N LEU A 197 4.42 4.01 -13.90
CA LEU A 197 5.42 4.95 -14.44
C LEU A 197 5.95 4.48 -15.79
N LEU A 198 6.02 3.17 -16.02
CA LEU A 198 6.44 2.60 -17.28
C LEU A 198 5.47 2.99 -18.41
N ARG A 199 4.15 2.92 -18.17
CA ARG A 199 3.15 3.36 -19.14
C ARG A 199 3.24 4.86 -19.41
N LYS A 200 3.42 5.68 -18.37
CA LYS A 200 3.58 7.13 -18.50
C LYS A 200 4.85 7.51 -19.27
N ARG A 201 5.98 6.85 -19.00
CA ARG A 201 7.28 7.16 -19.64
C ARG A 201 7.42 6.64 -21.06
N LEU A 202 6.85 5.48 -21.37
CA LEU A 202 6.99 4.83 -22.68
C LEU A 202 5.81 5.10 -23.61
N GLY A 203 4.71 5.68 -23.10
CA GLY A 203 3.45 5.82 -23.84
C GLY A 203 2.77 4.47 -24.07
N GLU A 204 1.45 4.42 -24.07
CA GLU A 204 0.67 3.18 -24.22
C GLU A 204 1.00 2.44 -25.54
N ASN A 205 1.29 3.19 -26.59
CA ASN A 205 1.65 2.65 -27.90
C ASN A 205 3.00 1.91 -27.92
N LEU A 206 3.98 2.32 -27.12
CA LEU A 206 5.29 1.67 -27.09
C LEU A 206 5.27 0.40 -26.23
N VAL A 207 4.53 0.41 -25.12
CA VAL A 207 4.28 -0.80 -24.31
C VAL A 207 3.53 -1.86 -25.13
N GLY A 208 2.52 -1.45 -25.93
CA GLY A 208 1.84 -2.32 -26.88
C GLY A 208 2.77 -2.85 -27.98
N LYS A 209 3.64 -2.02 -28.53
CA LYS A 209 4.65 -2.40 -29.55
C LYS A 209 5.73 -3.30 -28.99
N LEU A 210 6.17 -3.10 -27.73
CA LEU A 210 7.12 -3.98 -27.04
C LEU A 210 6.48 -5.35 -26.74
N LYS A 211 5.20 -5.40 -26.38
CA LYS A 211 4.45 -6.66 -26.26
C LYS A 211 4.37 -7.41 -27.60
N ASN A 212 4.23 -6.70 -28.71
CA ASN A 212 4.08 -7.30 -30.05
C ASN A 212 5.39 -7.57 -30.80
N LYS A 213 6.51 -6.90 -30.50
CA LYS A 213 7.79 -7.07 -31.20
C LYS A 213 8.75 -8.03 -30.54
N SER A 214 8.39 -8.65 -29.44
CA SER A 214 9.39 -9.30 -28.62
C SER A 214 9.20 -10.80 -28.51
N PHE A 215 9.59 -11.51 -29.56
CA PHE A 215 9.94 -12.93 -29.44
C PHE A 215 10.98 -13.16 -28.30
N TYR A 216 11.91 -12.24 -28.09
CA TYR A 216 12.91 -12.30 -26.99
C TYR A 216 12.32 -11.95 -25.63
N LEU A 217 11.43 -10.96 -25.52
CA LEU A 217 10.74 -10.67 -24.25
C LEU A 217 9.65 -11.70 -23.94
N SER A 218 9.02 -12.30 -24.94
CA SER A 218 8.08 -13.40 -24.71
C SER A 218 8.78 -14.67 -24.23
N ALA A 219 10.04 -14.91 -24.62
CA ALA A 219 10.85 -16.00 -24.09
C ALA A 219 11.29 -15.77 -22.64
N LEU A 220 11.47 -14.52 -22.21
CA LEU A 220 11.77 -14.16 -20.81
C LEU A 220 10.52 -14.06 -19.94
N TYR A 221 9.33 -13.85 -20.53
CA TYR A 221 8.07 -13.69 -19.78
C TYR A 221 7.72 -14.86 -18.86
N PRO A 222 7.89 -16.14 -19.23
CA PRO A 222 7.66 -17.28 -18.33
C PRO A 222 8.61 -17.32 -17.13
N LEU A 223 9.78 -16.70 -17.22
CA LEU A 223 10.78 -16.63 -16.14
C LEU A 223 10.45 -15.54 -15.12
N MET A 224 9.47 -14.71 -15.36
CA MET A 224 9.13 -13.55 -14.53
C MET A 224 7.85 -13.81 -13.74
N LYS A 225 8.02 -14.30 -12.52
CA LYS A 225 6.93 -14.49 -11.54
C LYS A 225 6.64 -13.18 -10.77
N GLY A 226 5.46 -13.11 -10.13
CA GLY A 226 5.03 -12.00 -9.26
C GLY A 226 4.22 -10.91 -9.98
N GLN A 227 3.88 -9.85 -9.24
CA GLN A 227 3.12 -8.70 -9.74
C GLN A 227 4.01 -7.82 -10.63
N LYS A 228 3.76 -7.86 -11.94
CA LYS A 228 4.66 -7.28 -12.95
C LYS A 228 4.35 -5.83 -13.30
N ASP A 229 3.11 -5.39 -13.15
CA ASP A 229 2.65 -4.03 -13.43
C ASP A 229 2.29 -3.31 -12.12
N GLY A 230 2.25 -1.97 -12.16
CA GLY A 230 1.95 -1.12 -11.02
C GLY A 230 3.15 -0.86 -10.12
N GLU A 231 3.10 0.25 -9.40
CA GLU A 231 4.21 0.72 -8.57
C GLU A 231 4.09 0.26 -7.12
N ILE A 232 2.87 0.10 -6.63
CA ILE A 232 2.56 -0.31 -5.27
C ILE A 232 1.76 -1.60 -5.30
N ASN A 233 2.10 -2.54 -4.44
CA ASN A 233 1.30 -3.72 -4.14
C ASN A 233 0.32 -3.41 -3.00
N ILE A 234 -0.92 -3.88 -3.17
CA ILE A 234 -1.97 -3.84 -2.14
C ILE A 234 -2.23 -5.28 -1.72
N TYR A 235 -2.00 -5.59 -0.46
CA TYR A 235 -2.21 -6.90 0.14
C TYR A 235 -3.46 -6.87 0.99
N LEU A 236 -4.42 -7.76 0.72
CA LEU A 236 -5.58 -8.01 1.57
C LEU A 236 -5.38 -9.34 2.29
N ILE A 237 -5.30 -9.27 3.61
CA ILE A 237 -5.03 -10.41 4.49
C ILE A 237 -6.24 -10.57 5.41
N LYS A 238 -6.68 -11.81 5.62
CA LYS A 238 -7.76 -12.17 6.55
C LYS A 238 -7.19 -12.94 7.72
N LYS A 239 -7.59 -12.56 8.93
CA LYS A 239 -7.31 -13.33 10.13
C LYS A 239 -8.11 -14.62 10.13
N SER A 240 -7.45 -15.75 10.36
CA SER A 240 -8.16 -17.03 10.52
C SER A 240 -9.00 -17.03 11.79
N SER A 241 -10.16 -17.67 11.71
CA SER A 241 -10.99 -17.95 12.89
C SER A 241 -10.38 -19.19 13.59
N VAL A 242 -9.73 -18.99 14.71
CA VAL A 242 -9.37 -20.06 15.63
C VAL A 242 -10.42 -20.10 16.72
#